data_164cb527a1ec6a8bd4339afd8f3a98ea
#
_entry.id   164cb527a1ec6a8bd4339afd8f3a98ea
#
_cell.length_a   1.000
_cell.length_b   1.000
_cell.length_c   1.000
_cell.angle_alpha   90.00
_cell.angle_beta   90.00
_cell.angle_gamma   90.00
#
_symmetry.space_group_name_H-M   'P 1'
#
loop_
_entity.id
_entity.type
_entity.pdbx_description
1 polymer ?
#
loop_
_entity_poly.entity_id
_entity_poly.type
_entity_poly.pdbx_seq_one_letter_code
_entity_poly.pdbx_strand_id
1 'polypeptide(L)'
;MNFKALTAIASALTLSASFAAAGGADDDTLVVNEEIAIVTKTAAPAHMADAVDEVISGWHFRTDETQSLQVDDFDNPGMLFVEQGLDVWNTADGSEGKSCADCHSDPEESMVGIRTVYPKWNEAAGEVRTLQMQMNDCRENRMGAEAWKYDKADAINVEAMIASVSRGLPMNVAIDGPASATWEQGKELYYTRTGQLELSCANCHEQNFGNYIRADHLSQGQINGFPTYRLKNAKLNGVHSRFKGCVRDTRAETYKPGSAEFVALELYVASRGNGLSVEGPSVRN
;
A
#
# COMPACT_ATOMS: atom_id res chain seq x y z
N MET A 1 -64.91 8.70 -46.37
CA MET A 1 -64.36 7.61 -45.51
C MET A 1 -62.85 7.75 -45.53
N ASN A 2 -62.27 8.31 -44.46
CA ASN A 2 -60.84 8.59 -44.36
C ASN A 2 -60.19 7.49 -43.53
N PHE A 3 -59.27 6.70 -44.11
CA PHE A 3 -58.43 5.78 -43.40
C PHE A 3 -57.15 6.52 -43.01
N LYS A 4 -56.90 6.65 -41.68
CA LYS A 4 -55.62 7.06 -41.12
C LYS A 4 -54.73 5.85 -40.92
N ALA A 5 -53.59 5.84 -41.60
CA ALA A 5 -52.54 4.84 -41.36
C ALA A 5 -51.75 5.20 -40.09
N LEU A 6 -51.69 4.29 -39.12
CA LEU A 6 -50.80 4.35 -37.96
C LEU A 6 -49.44 3.79 -38.36
N THR A 7 -48.40 4.61 -38.30
CA THR A 7 -47.01 4.18 -38.46
C THR A 7 -46.48 3.84 -37.08
N ALA A 8 -46.17 2.58 -36.84
CA ALA A 8 -45.49 2.14 -35.62
C ALA A 8 -43.97 2.33 -35.78
N ILE A 9 -43.39 3.15 -34.94
CA ILE A 9 -41.93 3.32 -34.84
C ILE A 9 -41.42 2.28 -33.85
N ALA A 10 -40.69 1.28 -34.35
CA ALA A 10 -39.98 0.33 -33.52
C ALA A 10 -38.62 0.90 -33.14
N SER A 11 -38.44 1.31 -31.88
CA SER A 11 -37.14 1.71 -31.34
C SER A 11 -36.33 0.47 -30.99
N ALA A 12 -35.28 0.20 -31.76
CA ALA A 12 -34.30 -0.83 -31.44
C ALA A 12 -33.36 -0.29 -30.37
N LEU A 13 -33.44 -0.83 -29.15
CA LEU A 13 -32.42 -0.62 -28.11
C LEU A 13 -31.20 -1.49 -28.49
N THR A 14 -30.14 -0.86 -28.95
CA THR A 14 -28.84 -1.52 -29.06
C THR A 14 -28.14 -1.49 -27.67
N LEU A 15 -28.11 -2.64 -27.00
CA LEU A 15 -27.23 -2.87 -25.86
C LEU A 15 -25.80 -2.92 -26.40
N SER A 16 -25.05 -1.88 -26.17
CA SER A 16 -23.60 -1.91 -26.38
C SER A 16 -22.97 -2.59 -25.16
N ALA A 17 -22.61 -3.85 -25.28
CA ALA A 17 -21.75 -4.51 -24.32
C ALA A 17 -20.33 -3.93 -24.49
N SER A 18 -19.92 -3.07 -23.58
CA SER A 18 -18.54 -2.64 -23.45
C SER A 18 -17.74 -3.82 -22.87
N PHE A 19 -17.00 -4.52 -23.70
CA PHE A 19 -15.94 -5.41 -23.21
C PHE A 19 -14.86 -4.51 -22.63
N ALA A 20 -14.68 -4.54 -21.30
CA ALA A 20 -13.47 -4.01 -20.68
C ALA A 20 -12.32 -4.90 -21.20
N ALA A 21 -11.41 -4.34 -21.98
CA ALA A 21 -10.17 -4.99 -22.34
C ALA A 21 -9.38 -5.14 -21.05
N ALA A 22 -8.88 -6.34 -20.75
CA ALA A 22 -7.87 -6.52 -19.71
C ALA A 22 -6.69 -5.60 -20.07
N GLY A 23 -6.39 -4.62 -19.19
CA GLY A 23 -5.38 -3.61 -19.42
C GLY A 23 -4.03 -4.27 -19.69
N GLY A 24 -3.43 -3.96 -20.82
CA GLY A 24 -2.06 -4.33 -21.14
C GLY A 24 -1.07 -3.46 -20.34
N ALA A 25 0.20 -3.82 -20.36
CA ALA A 25 1.29 -3.17 -19.61
C ALA A 25 1.48 -1.65 -19.86
N ASP A 26 0.77 -1.08 -20.82
CA ASP A 26 0.78 0.35 -21.16
C ASP A 26 -0.36 1.15 -20.53
N ASP A 27 -1.29 0.50 -19.80
CA ASP A 27 -2.40 1.18 -19.14
C ASP A 27 -1.96 1.76 -17.79
N ASP A 28 -2.33 3.02 -17.53
CA ASP A 28 -2.07 3.71 -16.27
C ASP A 28 -2.97 3.23 -15.11
N THR A 29 -3.87 2.28 -15.39
CA THR A 29 -4.87 1.77 -14.47
C THR A 29 -4.88 0.24 -14.43
N LEU A 30 -4.69 -0.32 -13.23
CA LEU A 30 -4.96 -1.72 -12.93
C LEU A 30 -6.43 -1.85 -12.50
N VAL A 31 -7.19 -2.77 -13.06
CA VAL A 31 -8.54 -3.07 -12.62
C VAL A 31 -8.53 -4.43 -11.92
N VAL A 32 -8.96 -4.45 -10.65
CA VAL A 32 -9.03 -5.67 -9.83
C VAL A 32 -10.46 -6.18 -9.79
N ASN A 33 -10.66 -7.48 -10.00
CA ASN A 33 -11.97 -8.15 -10.03
C ASN A 33 -12.97 -7.50 -11.02
N GLU A 34 -12.46 -6.88 -12.09
CA GLU A 34 -13.28 -6.12 -13.07
C GLU A 34 -14.06 -4.91 -12.46
N GLU A 35 -13.82 -4.57 -11.20
CA GLU A 35 -14.60 -3.58 -10.43
C GLU A 35 -13.76 -2.47 -9.84
N ILE A 36 -12.59 -2.78 -9.25
CA ILE A 36 -11.80 -1.83 -8.48
C ILE A 36 -10.72 -1.22 -9.36
N ALA A 37 -10.90 0.04 -9.75
CA ALA A 37 -9.89 0.78 -10.49
C ALA A 37 -8.75 1.25 -9.57
N ILE A 38 -7.52 0.88 -9.87
CA ILE A 38 -6.30 1.26 -9.16
C ILE A 38 -5.52 2.22 -10.05
N VAL A 39 -5.40 3.48 -9.63
CA VAL A 39 -4.54 4.47 -10.29
C VAL A 39 -3.08 4.12 -9.98
N THR A 40 -2.35 3.70 -11.01
CA THR A 40 -0.97 3.22 -10.90
C THR A 40 0.08 4.24 -11.33
N LYS A 41 -0.36 5.36 -11.95
CA LYS A 41 0.45 6.54 -12.28
C LYS A 41 -0.31 7.82 -11.99
N THR A 42 0.39 8.83 -11.50
CA THR A 42 -0.17 10.18 -11.30
C THR A 42 0.95 11.23 -11.31
N ALA A 43 0.58 12.51 -11.46
CA ALA A 43 1.54 13.60 -11.31
C ALA A 43 2.25 13.54 -9.95
N ALA A 44 3.52 13.86 -9.93
CA ALA A 44 4.30 13.86 -8.69
C ALA A 44 3.74 14.88 -7.68
N PRO A 45 3.66 14.54 -6.37
CA PRO A 45 3.33 15.51 -5.33
C PRO A 45 4.32 16.69 -5.35
N ALA A 46 3.85 17.88 -4.94
CA ALA A 46 4.65 19.11 -5.02
C ALA A 46 6.06 19.01 -4.39
N HIS A 47 6.20 18.26 -3.30
CA HIS A 47 7.49 18.05 -2.64
C HIS A 47 8.42 17.10 -3.39
N MET A 48 7.98 16.52 -4.49
CA MET A 48 8.72 15.61 -5.37
C MET A 48 9.07 16.23 -6.72
N ALA A 49 8.58 17.44 -7.05
CA ALA A 49 8.68 18.04 -8.37
C ALA A 49 10.12 18.20 -8.90
N ASP A 50 11.10 18.30 -7.99
CA ASP A 50 12.52 18.36 -8.37
C ASP A 50 13.16 16.99 -8.62
N ALA A 51 12.47 15.90 -8.25
CA ALA A 51 13.00 14.54 -8.33
C ALA A 51 12.40 13.74 -9.50
N VAL A 52 11.09 13.85 -9.71
CA VAL A 52 10.35 13.14 -10.77
C VAL A 52 9.12 13.95 -11.19
N ASP A 53 8.71 13.84 -12.44
CA ASP A 53 7.50 14.49 -12.97
C ASP A 53 6.24 13.69 -12.61
N GLU A 54 6.35 12.37 -12.58
CA GLU A 54 5.29 11.40 -12.29
C GLU A 54 5.70 10.44 -11.20
N VAL A 55 4.73 10.02 -10.38
CA VAL A 55 4.88 8.87 -9.47
C VAL A 55 4.21 7.64 -10.06
N ILE A 56 4.96 6.54 -10.05
CA ILE A 56 4.61 5.28 -10.73
C ILE A 56 4.63 4.15 -9.70
N SER A 57 3.53 3.40 -9.61
CA SER A 57 3.43 2.22 -8.76
C SER A 57 4.48 1.16 -9.12
N GLY A 58 4.93 0.42 -8.12
CA GLY A 58 5.80 -0.72 -8.32
C GLY A 58 5.22 -1.82 -9.23
N TRP A 59 3.92 -1.82 -9.51
CA TRP A 59 3.25 -2.74 -10.42
C TRP A 59 3.82 -2.65 -11.84
N HIS A 60 4.03 -1.44 -12.38
CA HIS A 60 4.58 -1.22 -13.73
C HIS A 60 5.98 -1.80 -13.96
N PHE A 61 6.72 -2.05 -12.89
CA PHE A 61 8.07 -2.61 -12.96
C PHE A 61 8.08 -4.14 -12.82
N ARG A 62 6.94 -4.78 -12.99
CA ARG A 62 6.81 -6.26 -12.92
C ARG A 62 6.58 -6.83 -14.32
N THR A 63 6.88 -8.12 -14.47
CA THR A 63 6.53 -8.84 -15.69
C THR A 63 5.02 -9.06 -15.77
N ASP A 64 4.51 -9.29 -16.97
CA ASP A 64 3.07 -9.51 -17.21
C ASP A 64 2.51 -10.65 -16.34
N GLU A 65 3.28 -11.72 -16.12
CA GLU A 65 2.87 -12.84 -15.27
C GLU A 65 2.74 -12.43 -13.80
N THR A 66 3.60 -11.53 -13.32
CA THR A 66 3.48 -11.01 -11.95
C THR A 66 2.36 -9.98 -11.83
N GLN A 67 2.17 -9.16 -12.86
CA GLN A 67 1.08 -8.17 -12.93
C GLN A 67 -0.29 -8.86 -12.93
N SER A 68 -0.46 -9.92 -13.71
CA SER A 68 -1.72 -10.66 -13.81
C SER A 68 -2.20 -11.25 -12.49
N LEU A 69 -1.28 -11.58 -11.57
CA LEU A 69 -1.64 -12.06 -10.23
C LEU A 69 -2.39 -11.03 -9.35
N GLN A 70 -2.44 -9.77 -9.78
CA GLN A 70 -3.19 -8.73 -9.05
C GLN A 70 -4.51 -8.33 -9.71
N VAL A 71 -4.82 -8.89 -10.87
CA VAL A 71 -6.06 -8.58 -11.60
C VAL A 71 -7.27 -9.24 -10.96
N ASP A 72 -7.06 -10.40 -10.33
CA ASP A 72 -8.11 -11.17 -9.67
C ASP A 72 -7.66 -11.58 -8.26
N ASP A 73 -8.52 -11.39 -7.27
CA ASP A 73 -8.27 -11.77 -5.88
C ASP A 73 -8.12 -13.28 -5.70
N PHE A 74 -8.74 -14.10 -6.57
CA PHE A 74 -8.58 -15.55 -6.54
C PHE A 74 -7.14 -15.96 -6.90
N ASP A 75 -6.49 -15.23 -7.81
CA ASP A 75 -5.13 -15.51 -8.26
C ASP A 75 -4.07 -14.83 -7.36
N ASN A 76 -4.48 -13.82 -6.57
CA ASN A 76 -3.57 -13.07 -5.71
C ASN A 76 -3.24 -13.86 -4.42
N PRO A 77 -2.03 -14.42 -4.29
CA PRO A 77 -1.67 -15.20 -3.10
C PRO A 77 -1.59 -14.37 -1.81
N GLY A 78 -1.61 -13.05 -1.91
CA GLY A 78 -1.71 -12.14 -0.77
C GLY A 78 -3.06 -12.18 -0.08
N MET A 79 -4.14 -12.58 -0.79
CA MET A 79 -5.49 -12.62 -0.26
C MET A 79 -5.68 -13.68 0.82
N LEU A 80 -4.93 -14.79 0.79
CA LEU A 80 -4.92 -15.77 1.89
C LEU A 80 -4.55 -15.11 3.24
N PHE A 81 -3.66 -14.14 3.22
CA PHE A 81 -3.25 -13.42 4.43
C PHE A 81 -4.25 -12.34 4.84
N VAL A 82 -5.05 -11.82 3.90
CA VAL A 82 -6.20 -10.96 4.20
C VAL A 82 -7.25 -11.75 4.96
N GLU A 83 -7.57 -12.97 4.53
CA GLU A 83 -8.50 -13.88 5.25
C GLU A 83 -7.98 -14.19 6.66
N GLN A 84 -6.70 -14.52 6.81
CA GLN A 84 -6.08 -14.71 8.13
C GLN A 84 -6.14 -13.44 8.99
N GLY A 85 -5.99 -12.25 8.37
CA GLY A 85 -6.14 -10.97 9.05
C GLY A 85 -7.56 -10.74 9.55
N LEU A 86 -8.57 -11.15 8.79
CA LEU A 86 -9.97 -11.09 9.18
C LEU A 86 -10.28 -12.07 10.32
N ASP A 87 -9.70 -13.27 10.31
CA ASP A 87 -9.81 -14.22 11.43
C ASP A 87 -9.23 -13.62 12.72
N VAL A 88 -8.05 -13.01 12.64
CA VAL A 88 -7.42 -12.32 13.78
C VAL A 88 -8.26 -11.13 14.24
N TRP A 89 -8.84 -10.37 13.33
CA TRP A 89 -9.73 -9.24 13.63
C TRP A 89 -10.93 -9.64 14.46
N ASN A 90 -11.50 -10.81 14.20
CA ASN A 90 -12.67 -11.35 14.88
C ASN A 90 -12.32 -12.18 16.14
N THR A 91 -11.04 -12.49 16.37
CA THR A 91 -10.62 -13.33 17.49
C THR A 91 -10.37 -12.50 18.74
N ALA A 92 -11.04 -12.85 19.83
CA ALA A 92 -10.82 -12.22 21.12
C ALA A 92 -9.44 -12.57 21.69
N ASP A 93 -8.75 -11.57 22.27
CA ASP A 93 -7.42 -11.72 22.86
C ASP A 93 -7.23 -10.80 24.08
N GLY A 94 -6.16 -11.06 24.83
CA GLY A 94 -5.80 -10.29 26.01
C GLY A 94 -6.71 -10.51 27.24
N SER A 95 -6.40 -9.79 28.31
CA SER A 95 -7.12 -9.94 29.60
C SER A 95 -8.54 -9.40 29.53
N GLU A 96 -8.84 -8.50 28.62
CA GLU A 96 -10.19 -7.95 28.45
C GLU A 96 -11.08 -8.85 27.58
N GLY A 97 -10.52 -9.91 26.98
CA GLY A 97 -11.25 -10.85 26.13
C GLY A 97 -11.97 -10.19 24.95
N LYS A 98 -11.38 -9.15 24.37
CA LYS A 98 -11.95 -8.38 23.26
C LYS A 98 -11.25 -8.70 21.93
N SER A 99 -12.02 -8.61 20.84
CA SER A 99 -11.51 -8.61 19.49
C SER A 99 -11.42 -7.17 18.93
N CYS A 100 -10.79 -7.00 17.77
CA CYS A 100 -10.85 -5.72 17.06
C CYS A 100 -12.30 -5.41 16.63
N ALA A 101 -13.05 -6.42 16.21
CA ALA A 101 -14.45 -6.30 15.79
C ALA A 101 -15.38 -5.81 16.90
N ASP A 102 -15.10 -6.11 18.18
CA ASP A 102 -15.92 -5.65 19.31
C ASP A 102 -15.97 -4.12 19.43
N CYS A 103 -14.93 -3.43 18.93
CA CYS A 103 -14.86 -1.96 18.96
C CYS A 103 -15.05 -1.34 17.58
N HIS A 104 -14.63 -2.02 16.52
CA HIS A 104 -14.57 -1.47 15.16
C HIS A 104 -15.58 -2.09 14.18
N SER A 105 -16.36 -3.09 14.60
CA SER A 105 -17.33 -3.79 13.76
C SER A 105 -16.67 -4.43 12.52
N ASP A 106 -17.37 -4.43 11.38
CA ASP A 106 -16.86 -4.92 10.11
C ASP A 106 -15.77 -3.99 9.55
N PRO A 107 -14.62 -4.51 9.11
CA PRO A 107 -13.58 -3.69 8.52
C PRO A 107 -13.99 -3.02 7.19
N GLU A 108 -14.92 -3.60 6.43
CA GLU A 108 -15.46 -2.98 5.21
C GLU A 108 -16.27 -1.71 5.51
N GLU A 109 -16.78 -1.55 6.74
CA GLU A 109 -17.49 -0.35 7.18
C GLU A 109 -16.56 0.64 7.91
N SER A 110 -15.65 0.14 8.75
CA SER A 110 -14.90 0.95 9.73
C SER A 110 -13.47 1.28 9.32
N MET A 111 -12.85 0.49 8.43
CA MET A 111 -11.44 0.61 8.06
C MET A 111 -11.21 1.15 6.65
N VAL A 112 -12.26 1.40 5.87
CA VAL A 112 -12.16 2.01 4.54
C VAL A 112 -11.43 3.35 4.63
N GLY A 113 -10.40 3.54 3.81
CA GLY A 113 -9.58 4.74 3.77
C GLY A 113 -8.52 4.85 4.87
N ILE A 114 -8.52 3.97 5.88
CA ILE A 114 -7.52 4.04 6.97
C ILE A 114 -6.10 3.87 6.41
N ARG A 115 -5.88 2.96 5.46
CA ARG A 115 -4.54 2.77 4.86
C ARG A 115 -4.04 4.00 4.11
N THR A 116 -4.92 4.85 3.59
CA THR A 116 -4.52 6.01 2.77
C THR A 116 -3.81 7.11 3.55
N VAL A 117 -4.02 7.19 4.88
CA VAL A 117 -3.55 8.30 5.73
C VAL A 117 -2.41 7.91 6.69
N TYR A 118 -1.98 6.65 6.69
CA TYR A 118 -0.88 6.20 7.54
C TYR A 118 0.44 6.13 6.77
N PRO A 119 1.59 6.47 7.45
CA PRO A 119 1.74 6.95 8.83
C PRO A 119 1.15 8.33 9.07
N LYS A 120 0.70 8.61 10.30
CA LYS A 120 0.14 9.91 10.65
C LYS A 120 0.49 10.35 12.05
N TRP A 121 0.40 11.67 12.31
CA TRP A 121 0.50 12.22 13.64
C TRP A 121 -0.62 11.72 14.54
N ASN A 122 -0.26 11.30 15.75
CA ASN A 122 -1.20 10.93 16.81
C ASN A 122 -1.12 11.97 17.94
N GLU A 123 -2.16 12.78 18.11
CA GLU A 123 -2.19 13.86 19.08
C GLU A 123 -2.04 13.36 20.53
N ALA A 124 -2.66 12.24 20.86
CA ALA A 124 -2.61 11.69 22.23
C ALA A 124 -1.23 11.17 22.61
N ALA A 125 -0.49 10.66 21.64
CA ALA A 125 0.87 10.15 21.82
C ALA A 125 1.94 11.23 21.63
N GLY A 126 1.64 12.32 20.92
CA GLY A 126 2.60 13.36 20.56
C GLY A 126 3.68 12.87 19.59
N GLU A 127 3.36 11.91 18.73
CA GLU A 127 4.30 11.30 17.79
C GLU A 127 3.63 10.87 16.49
N VAL A 128 4.43 10.67 15.44
CA VAL A 128 3.96 9.98 14.23
C VAL A 128 3.89 8.49 14.50
N ARG A 129 2.76 7.88 14.15
CA ARG A 129 2.54 6.44 14.26
C ARG A 129 2.30 5.80 12.90
N THR A 130 2.89 4.65 12.70
CA THR A 130 2.52 3.74 11.62
C THR A 130 1.22 3.01 11.99
N LEU A 131 0.59 2.35 11.01
CA LEU A 131 -0.63 1.59 11.29
C LEU A 131 -0.38 0.46 12.30
N GLN A 132 0.76 -0.25 12.20
CA GLN A 132 1.11 -1.31 13.16
C GLN A 132 1.34 -0.78 14.59
N MET A 133 1.93 0.42 14.74
CA MET A 133 2.04 1.06 16.07
C MET A 133 0.67 1.37 16.64
N GLN A 134 -0.26 1.87 15.83
CA GLN A 134 -1.63 2.15 16.28
C GLN A 134 -2.40 0.88 16.64
N MET A 135 -2.23 -0.21 15.89
CA MET A 135 -2.82 -1.50 16.24
C MET A 135 -2.28 -2.01 17.59
N ASN A 136 -0.97 -1.91 17.82
CA ASN A 136 -0.37 -2.31 19.08
C ASN A 136 -0.83 -1.45 20.27
N ASP A 137 -1.01 -0.15 20.07
CA ASP A 137 -1.60 0.72 21.10
C ASP A 137 -3.01 0.24 21.51
N CYS A 138 -3.85 -0.15 20.53
CA CYS A 138 -5.17 -0.71 20.83
C CYS A 138 -5.06 -2.05 21.58
N ARG A 139 -4.14 -2.93 21.17
CA ARG A 139 -3.92 -4.23 21.82
C ARG A 139 -3.52 -4.07 23.29
N GLU A 140 -2.52 -3.26 23.53
CA GLU A 140 -1.99 -3.09 24.91
C GLU A 140 -2.96 -2.31 25.80
N ASN A 141 -3.53 -1.21 25.32
CA ASN A 141 -4.30 -0.27 26.14
C ASN A 141 -5.81 -0.52 26.16
N ARG A 142 -6.38 -1.31 25.24
CA ARG A 142 -7.83 -1.58 25.14
C ARG A 142 -8.20 -3.04 25.28
N MET A 143 -7.29 -3.94 24.87
CA MET A 143 -7.54 -5.39 24.93
C MET A 143 -6.78 -6.05 26.09
N GLY A 144 -5.77 -5.39 26.67
CA GLY A 144 -4.88 -5.99 27.65
C GLY A 144 -4.07 -7.15 27.06
N ALA A 145 -3.77 -7.09 25.77
CA ALA A 145 -3.03 -8.09 25.02
C ALA A 145 -1.57 -7.64 24.80
N GLU A 146 -0.68 -8.60 24.56
CA GLU A 146 0.71 -8.29 24.21
C GLU A 146 0.79 -7.64 22.82
N ALA A 147 1.73 -6.68 22.66
CA ALA A 147 2.03 -6.10 21.35
C ALA A 147 2.50 -7.17 20.37
N TRP A 148 1.99 -7.11 19.15
CA TRP A 148 2.52 -7.92 18.05
C TRP A 148 3.93 -7.47 17.66
N LYS A 149 4.75 -8.43 17.30
CA LYS A 149 6.06 -8.11 16.72
C LYS A 149 5.88 -7.41 15.37
N TYR A 150 6.53 -6.26 15.23
CA TYR A 150 6.46 -5.43 14.03
C TYR A 150 6.85 -6.22 12.76
N ASP A 151 6.09 -6.06 11.70
CA ASP A 151 6.24 -6.77 10.41
C ASP A 151 6.19 -8.30 10.52
N LYS A 152 5.42 -8.86 11.48
CA LYS A 152 5.29 -10.30 11.65
C LYS A 152 3.83 -10.73 11.73
N ALA A 153 3.59 -11.94 11.21
CA ALA A 153 2.36 -12.71 11.35
C ALA A 153 1.10 -11.81 11.42
N ASP A 154 0.42 -11.81 12.56
CA ASP A 154 -0.87 -11.17 12.75
C ASP A 154 -0.85 -9.66 12.48
N ALA A 155 0.22 -8.95 12.85
CA ALA A 155 0.34 -7.51 12.60
C ALA A 155 0.28 -7.20 11.09
N ILE A 156 0.98 -7.99 10.29
CA ILE A 156 1.06 -7.77 8.84
C ILE A 156 -0.21 -8.28 8.13
N ASN A 157 -0.83 -9.35 8.66
CA ASN A 157 -2.07 -9.90 8.11
C ASN A 157 -3.24 -8.92 8.32
N VAL A 158 -3.38 -8.36 9.53
CA VAL A 158 -4.40 -7.33 9.80
C VAL A 158 -4.13 -6.05 9.01
N GLU A 159 -2.86 -5.63 8.86
CA GLU A 159 -2.52 -4.49 8.00
C GLU A 159 -2.90 -4.75 6.53
N ALA A 160 -2.69 -5.98 6.02
CA ALA A 160 -3.08 -6.35 4.66
C ALA A 160 -4.59 -6.34 4.47
N MET A 161 -5.36 -6.81 5.46
CA MET A 161 -6.81 -6.74 5.47
C MET A 161 -7.29 -5.28 5.46
N ILE A 162 -6.71 -4.39 6.28
CA ILE A 162 -7.06 -2.95 6.27
C ILE A 162 -6.67 -2.30 4.93
N ALA A 163 -5.57 -2.73 4.31
CA ALA A 163 -5.18 -2.24 2.99
C ALA A 163 -6.16 -2.71 1.91
N SER A 164 -6.63 -3.96 1.95
CA SER A 164 -7.55 -4.51 0.95
C SER A 164 -8.89 -3.77 0.91
N VAL A 165 -9.45 -3.40 2.05
CA VAL A 165 -10.71 -2.62 2.12
C VAL A 165 -10.52 -1.14 1.75
N SER A 166 -9.27 -0.69 1.56
CA SER A 166 -8.94 0.67 1.11
C SER A 166 -8.48 0.73 -0.35
N ARG A 167 -8.48 -0.39 -1.09
CA ARG A 167 -8.03 -0.46 -2.49
C ARG A 167 -8.77 0.54 -3.37
N GLY A 168 -8.05 1.13 -4.33
CA GLY A 168 -8.59 2.12 -5.24
C GLY A 168 -8.60 3.55 -4.68
N LEU A 169 -8.60 3.73 -3.36
CA LEU A 169 -8.57 5.06 -2.75
C LEU A 169 -7.17 5.67 -2.82
N PRO A 170 -7.04 6.98 -3.08
CA PRO A 170 -5.75 7.64 -3.21
C PRO A 170 -5.02 7.75 -1.87
N MET A 171 -3.72 7.45 -1.86
CA MET A 171 -2.83 7.78 -0.75
C MET A 171 -2.84 9.29 -0.51
N ASN A 172 -2.97 9.68 0.76
CA ASN A 172 -3.05 11.09 1.18
C ASN A 172 -2.44 11.26 2.58
N VAL A 173 -1.16 11.03 2.68
CA VAL A 173 -0.40 11.12 3.93
C VAL A 173 -0.04 12.59 4.19
N ALA A 174 -0.42 13.11 5.36
CA ALA A 174 -0.10 14.48 5.77
C ALA A 174 1.37 14.60 6.20
N ILE A 175 2.04 15.66 5.72
CA ILE A 175 3.47 15.91 5.95
C ILE A 175 3.74 17.25 6.65
N ASP A 176 2.71 18.02 6.88
CA ASP A 176 2.73 19.35 7.47
C ASP A 176 2.37 19.33 8.97
N GLY A 177 2.32 20.52 9.56
CA GLY A 177 1.98 20.66 10.97
C GLY A 177 2.94 19.88 11.89
N PRO A 178 2.40 19.17 12.90
CA PRO A 178 3.23 18.47 13.87
C PRO A 178 4.00 17.26 13.32
N ALA A 179 3.62 16.75 12.15
CA ALA A 179 4.33 15.64 11.48
C ALA A 179 5.60 16.10 10.75
N SER A 180 5.76 17.41 10.49
CA SER A 180 6.81 17.94 9.61
C SER A 180 8.23 17.59 10.06
N ALA A 181 8.52 17.66 11.36
CA ALA A 181 9.85 17.33 11.87
C ALA A 181 10.23 15.86 11.61
N THR A 182 9.27 14.94 11.79
CA THR A 182 9.47 13.51 11.50
C THR A 182 9.61 13.28 9.99
N TRP A 183 8.84 14.01 9.19
CA TRP A 183 8.94 13.93 7.73
C TRP A 183 10.30 14.39 7.21
N GLU A 184 10.84 15.52 7.71
CA GLU A 184 12.17 16.02 7.35
C GLU A 184 13.27 15.02 7.74
N GLN A 185 13.16 14.39 8.91
CA GLN A 185 14.08 13.32 9.31
C GLN A 185 14.01 12.13 8.33
N GLY A 186 12.83 11.73 7.91
CA GLY A 186 12.63 10.68 6.92
C GLY A 186 13.23 11.02 5.56
N LYS A 187 13.08 12.28 5.15
CA LYS A 187 13.70 12.83 3.93
C LYS A 187 15.22 12.77 4.02
N GLU A 188 15.81 13.22 5.11
CA GLU A 188 17.26 13.15 5.33
C GLU A 188 17.76 11.71 5.22
N LEU A 189 17.09 10.76 5.90
CA LEU A 189 17.44 9.33 5.82
C LEU A 189 17.36 8.78 4.39
N TYR A 190 16.37 9.20 3.61
CA TYR A 190 16.17 8.74 2.24
C TYR A 190 17.31 9.16 1.29
N TYR A 191 17.87 10.36 1.49
CA TYR A 191 18.98 10.88 0.67
C TYR A 191 20.36 10.58 1.24
N THR A 192 20.46 10.18 2.51
CA THR A 192 21.74 9.88 3.15
C THR A 192 22.34 8.60 2.58
N ARG A 193 23.57 8.70 2.09
CA ARG A 193 24.34 7.53 1.63
C ARG A 193 24.83 6.73 2.82
N THR A 194 24.67 5.42 2.76
CA THR A 194 25.01 4.51 3.85
C THR A 194 25.77 3.28 3.35
N GLY A 195 26.43 2.63 4.31
CA GLY A 195 27.12 1.38 4.09
C GLY A 195 28.39 1.49 3.26
N GLN A 196 29.02 0.33 3.03
CA GLN A 196 30.27 0.25 2.27
C GLN A 196 30.11 0.60 0.79
N LEU A 197 28.88 0.57 0.28
CA LEU A 197 28.59 0.92 -1.11
C LEU A 197 28.21 2.40 -1.29
N GLU A 198 28.11 3.15 -0.19
CA GLU A 198 27.74 4.58 -0.20
C GLU A 198 26.50 4.88 -1.06
N LEU A 199 25.44 4.09 -0.89
CA LEU A 199 24.19 4.24 -1.62
C LEU A 199 23.08 4.74 -0.70
N SER A 200 22.25 5.63 -1.23
CA SER A 200 21.00 6.10 -0.60
C SER A 200 19.78 5.45 -1.30
N CYS A 201 18.60 5.64 -0.73
CA CYS A 201 17.35 5.22 -1.37
C CYS A 201 17.16 5.92 -2.72
N ALA A 202 17.47 7.22 -2.80
CA ALA A 202 17.39 8.03 -4.02
C ALA A 202 18.26 7.49 -5.15
N ASN A 203 19.44 6.93 -4.86
CA ASN A 203 20.30 6.38 -5.92
C ASN A 203 19.61 5.25 -6.71
N CYS A 204 18.81 4.41 -6.03
CA CYS A 204 18.07 3.34 -6.70
C CYS A 204 16.71 3.81 -7.22
N HIS A 205 15.95 4.58 -6.40
CA HIS A 205 14.54 4.84 -6.62
C HIS A 205 14.20 6.16 -7.31
N GLU A 206 15.19 7.04 -7.51
CA GLU A 206 15.07 8.28 -8.31
C GLU A 206 16.02 8.27 -9.49
N GLN A 207 17.31 8.00 -9.24
CA GLN A 207 18.33 8.12 -10.28
C GLN A 207 18.41 6.91 -11.19
N ASN A 208 17.95 5.74 -10.75
CA ASN A 208 18.09 4.46 -11.46
C ASN A 208 16.81 3.64 -11.54
N PHE A 209 15.62 4.20 -11.24
CA PHE A 209 14.39 3.46 -11.51
C PHE A 209 14.28 3.18 -13.02
N GLY A 210 13.63 2.07 -13.38
CA GLY A 210 13.58 1.59 -14.77
C GLY A 210 14.80 0.76 -15.20
N ASN A 211 15.90 0.80 -14.44
CA ASN A 211 17.06 -0.05 -14.67
C ASN A 211 16.96 -1.36 -13.89
N TYR A 212 17.80 -2.32 -14.22
CA TYR A 212 17.89 -3.60 -13.52
C TYR A 212 19.08 -3.65 -12.57
N ILE A 213 18.85 -4.17 -11.36
CA ILE A 213 19.89 -4.60 -10.47
C ILE A 213 19.80 -6.13 -10.33
N ARG A 214 20.69 -6.86 -10.97
CA ARG A 214 20.57 -8.32 -11.20
C ARG A 214 19.25 -8.61 -11.95
N ALA A 215 18.36 -9.44 -11.38
CA ALA A 215 17.06 -9.75 -11.94
C ALA A 215 15.93 -8.83 -11.44
N ASP A 216 16.21 -7.92 -10.50
CA ASP A 216 15.21 -7.01 -9.95
C ASP A 216 15.12 -5.74 -10.80
N HIS A 217 13.96 -5.46 -11.37
CA HIS A 217 13.64 -4.20 -12.03
C HIS A 217 13.37 -3.13 -10.96
N LEU A 218 14.18 -2.09 -10.93
CA LEU A 218 14.09 -1.02 -9.94
C LEU A 218 12.86 -0.15 -10.19
N SER A 219 11.97 -0.07 -9.22
CA SER A 219 10.84 0.85 -9.22
C SER A 219 11.20 2.18 -8.56
N GLN A 220 10.29 3.15 -8.58
CA GLN A 220 10.42 4.39 -7.82
C GLN A 220 10.29 4.23 -6.29
N GLY A 221 10.10 3.00 -5.79
CA GLY A 221 10.08 2.68 -4.36
C GLY A 221 8.78 3.06 -3.65
N GLN A 222 7.69 3.29 -4.38
CA GLN A 222 6.39 3.61 -3.79
C GLN A 222 5.86 2.47 -2.92
N ILE A 223 5.17 2.80 -1.83
CA ILE A 223 4.68 1.83 -0.85
C ILE A 223 3.14 1.71 -0.79
N ASN A 224 2.46 2.27 -1.78
CA ASN A 224 1.00 2.15 -1.92
C ASN A 224 0.50 0.70 -2.05
N GLY A 225 1.36 -0.23 -2.49
CA GLY A 225 1.08 -1.67 -2.62
C GLY A 225 1.39 -2.51 -1.38
N PHE A 226 1.84 -1.89 -0.27
CA PHE A 226 2.16 -2.63 0.96
C PHE A 226 0.95 -2.82 1.89
N PRO A 227 0.93 -3.94 2.66
CA PRO A 227 1.86 -5.09 2.63
C PRO A 227 1.91 -5.79 1.27
N THR A 228 3.08 -6.34 0.90
CA THR A 228 3.26 -6.99 -0.40
C THR A 228 3.58 -8.47 -0.25
N TYR A 229 2.91 -9.31 -1.04
CA TYR A 229 3.29 -10.70 -1.19
C TYR A 229 4.51 -10.80 -2.12
N ARG A 230 5.58 -11.42 -1.65
CA ARG A 230 6.78 -11.61 -2.45
C ARG A 230 6.90 -13.05 -2.91
N LEU A 231 6.90 -13.26 -4.22
CA LEU A 231 7.06 -14.58 -4.85
C LEU A 231 8.35 -15.28 -4.40
N LYS A 232 9.43 -14.50 -4.24
CA LYS A 232 10.75 -14.98 -3.82
C LYS A 232 10.74 -15.74 -2.49
N ASN A 233 9.91 -15.36 -1.54
CA ASN A 233 9.87 -15.95 -0.20
C ASN A 233 8.48 -16.48 0.21
N ALA A 234 7.50 -16.40 -0.70
CA ALA A 234 6.12 -16.85 -0.52
C ALA A 234 5.47 -16.34 0.79
N LYS A 235 5.65 -15.05 1.10
CA LYS A 235 5.15 -14.40 2.33
C LYS A 235 4.75 -12.96 2.08
N LEU A 236 3.87 -12.45 2.94
CA LEU A 236 3.70 -11.01 3.10
C LEU A 236 4.95 -10.37 3.70
N ASN A 237 5.29 -9.21 3.19
CA ASN A 237 6.41 -8.40 3.67
C ASN A 237 5.88 -6.99 3.93
N GLY A 238 6.15 -6.48 5.13
CA GLY A 238 5.85 -5.11 5.49
C GLY A 238 6.94 -4.13 5.04
N VAL A 239 6.64 -2.86 5.19
CA VAL A 239 7.48 -1.75 4.74
C VAL A 239 8.85 -1.77 5.43
N HIS A 240 8.89 -1.91 6.75
CA HIS A 240 10.17 -1.90 7.51
C HIS A 240 11.04 -3.12 7.21
N SER A 241 10.45 -4.29 6.96
CA SER A 241 11.18 -5.47 6.50
C SER A 241 11.81 -5.22 5.13
N ARG A 242 11.15 -4.47 4.24
CA ARG A 242 11.72 -4.06 2.96
C ARG A 242 12.85 -3.06 3.13
N PHE A 243 12.67 -2.02 3.95
CA PHE A 243 13.74 -1.05 4.26
C PHE A 243 14.98 -1.74 4.83
N LYS A 244 14.78 -2.64 5.79
CA LYS A 244 15.86 -3.45 6.34
C LYS A 244 16.63 -4.21 5.26
N GLY A 245 15.93 -4.75 4.26
CA GLY A 245 16.55 -5.42 3.12
C GLY A 245 17.40 -4.47 2.29
N CYS A 246 16.85 -3.31 1.90
CA CYS A 246 17.55 -2.30 1.11
C CYS A 246 18.80 -1.76 1.82
N VAL A 247 18.69 -1.39 3.11
CA VAL A 247 19.84 -0.91 3.90
C VAL A 247 20.94 -1.97 3.99
N ARG A 248 20.59 -3.23 4.24
CA ARG A 248 21.57 -4.34 4.25
C ARG A 248 22.24 -4.53 2.88
N ASP A 249 21.49 -4.32 1.79
CA ASP A 249 22.03 -4.46 0.43
C ASP A 249 23.08 -3.37 0.09
N THR A 250 23.08 -2.22 0.82
CA THR A 250 24.18 -1.23 0.78
C THR A 250 25.37 -1.62 1.64
N ARG A 251 25.33 -2.78 2.31
CA ARG A 251 26.32 -3.24 3.31
C ARG A 251 26.40 -2.34 4.53
N ALA A 252 25.28 -1.79 4.96
CA ALA A 252 25.14 -1.02 6.20
C ALA A 252 24.48 -1.86 7.30
N GLU A 253 24.71 -1.49 8.55
CA GLU A 253 23.86 -1.90 9.66
C GLU A 253 22.48 -1.26 9.51
N THR A 254 21.45 -2.06 9.77
CA THR A 254 20.07 -1.63 9.59
C THR A 254 19.42 -1.25 10.91
N TYR A 255 18.47 -0.34 10.85
CA TYR A 255 17.58 -0.05 11.97
C TYR A 255 16.62 -1.21 12.25
N LYS A 256 16.05 -1.21 13.46
CA LYS A 256 15.04 -2.21 13.84
C LYS A 256 13.67 -1.82 13.27
N PRO A 257 12.85 -2.78 12.82
CA PRO A 257 11.45 -2.51 12.51
C PRO A 257 10.75 -1.85 13.72
N GLY A 258 9.98 -0.79 13.47
CA GLY A 258 9.33 0.02 14.50
C GLY A 258 10.22 1.08 15.16
N SER A 259 11.50 1.22 14.78
CA SER A 259 12.35 2.31 15.29
C SER A 259 11.92 3.67 14.75
N ALA A 260 12.27 4.74 15.46
CA ALA A 260 11.95 6.11 15.07
C ALA A 260 12.47 6.46 13.67
N GLU A 261 13.65 5.97 13.30
CA GLU A 261 14.26 6.18 11.98
C GLU A 261 13.41 5.52 10.88
N PHE A 262 12.94 4.29 11.08
CA PHE A 262 12.10 3.63 10.10
C PHE A 262 10.68 4.19 10.06
N VAL A 263 10.14 4.68 11.17
CA VAL A 263 8.85 5.42 11.20
C VAL A 263 8.97 6.71 10.39
N ALA A 264 10.05 7.47 10.59
CA ALA A 264 10.31 8.69 9.83
C ALA A 264 10.48 8.40 8.33
N LEU A 265 11.26 7.38 8.00
CA LEU A 265 11.47 6.95 6.62
C LEU A 265 10.16 6.47 5.98
N GLU A 266 9.30 5.74 6.71
CA GLU A 266 7.99 5.30 6.20
C GLU A 266 7.08 6.49 5.91
N LEU A 267 7.03 7.50 6.80
CA LEU A 267 6.26 8.72 6.57
C LEU A 267 6.71 9.43 5.29
N TYR A 268 8.02 9.61 5.12
CA TYR A 268 8.57 10.24 3.93
C TYR A 268 8.23 9.44 2.66
N VAL A 269 8.50 8.12 2.66
CA VAL A 269 8.28 7.27 1.49
C VAL A 269 6.78 7.12 1.17
N ALA A 270 5.90 7.07 2.18
CA ALA A 270 4.45 7.05 1.97
C ALA A 270 3.97 8.33 1.27
N SER A 271 4.46 9.50 1.70
CA SER A 271 4.07 10.79 1.11
C SER A 271 4.52 10.94 -0.36
N ARG A 272 5.60 10.25 -0.75
CA ARG A 272 6.06 10.22 -2.15
C ARG A 272 5.04 9.59 -3.10
N GLY A 273 4.22 8.67 -2.58
CA GLY A 273 3.16 8.00 -3.32
C GLY A 273 1.78 8.67 -3.21
N ASN A 274 1.68 9.88 -2.63
CA ASN A 274 0.39 10.58 -2.55
C ASN A 274 -0.23 10.76 -3.95
N GLY A 275 -1.51 10.42 -4.06
CA GLY A 275 -2.26 10.41 -5.32
C GLY A 275 -2.31 9.04 -6.00
N LEU A 276 -1.35 8.12 -5.77
CA LEU A 276 -1.48 6.72 -6.21
C LEU A 276 -2.56 6.02 -5.38
N SER A 277 -3.32 5.12 -5.99
CA SER A 277 -4.28 4.31 -5.24
C SER A 277 -3.59 3.34 -4.29
N VAL A 278 -4.22 3.04 -3.15
CA VAL A 278 -3.89 1.85 -2.35
C VAL A 278 -4.08 0.62 -3.22
N GLU A 279 -3.05 -0.20 -3.31
CA GLU A 279 -2.98 -1.38 -4.19
C GLU A 279 -2.91 -2.69 -3.39
N GLY A 280 -2.63 -2.60 -2.07
CA GLY A 280 -2.34 -3.75 -1.22
C GLY A 280 -3.51 -4.70 -0.94
N PRO A 281 -3.22 -6.01 -0.77
CA PRO A 281 -1.89 -6.59 -0.87
C PRO A 281 -1.42 -6.75 -2.32
N SER A 282 -0.28 -6.18 -2.64
CA SER A 282 0.31 -6.32 -3.97
C SER A 282 1.15 -7.59 -4.11
N VAL A 283 1.44 -8.00 -5.36
CA VAL A 283 2.35 -9.12 -5.66
C VAL A 283 3.64 -8.59 -6.28
N ARG A 284 4.78 -9.04 -5.77
CA ARG A 284 6.11 -8.63 -6.24
C ARG A 284 7.07 -9.84 -6.24
N ASN A 285 8.19 -9.74 -6.95
CA ASN A 285 9.23 -10.77 -7.05
C ASN A 285 9.99 -10.97 -5.73
#